data_f7e6d48b113b9a9a3aade3203ef5118a
#
_entry.id   f7e6d48b113b9a9a3aade3203ef5118a
#
_cell.length_a   1.000
_cell.length_b   1.000
_cell.length_c   1.000
_cell.angle_alpha   90.00
_cell.angle_beta   90.00
_cell.angle_gamma   90.00
#
_symmetry.space_group_name_H-M   'P 1'
#
loop_
_entity.id
_entity.type
_entity.pdbx_description
1 polymer ?
#
loop_
_entity_poly.entity_id
_entity_poly.type
_entity_poly.pdbx_seq_one_letter_code
_entity_poly.pdbx_strand_id
1 'polypeptide(L)'
;MRKVLGLLTEDFRLYHDLVAALKARDLSFVSLSFSRRIPDTVGAVLTSPAEAGRVRHRHAVAVDDIDSSIAKAIQILKGKSYWSELLIGVDPGREPGVAILGDGDVIDTRIAASPEAVAFHVRQAIRTFPADDARVRIGHGDPTNRNRILNAVSRDRIRVEIVDEAGTTRRTPQPDVDAAIEIARSPGRRVEPPFEVRPTPGEVREIQRRSRIDSEGLVTISSELAGAVARGDLSLDEAIARSRRAERRSKR
;
A
#
# COMPACT_ATOMS: atom_id res chain seq x y z
N MET A 1 10.54 -25.26 -17.77
CA MET A 1 11.41 -24.59 -16.79
C MET A 1 10.78 -23.26 -16.41
N ARG A 2 10.66 -22.95 -15.12
CA ARG A 2 10.13 -21.65 -14.64
C ARG A 2 11.15 -20.57 -15.01
N LYS A 3 10.70 -19.53 -15.72
CA LYS A 3 11.53 -18.38 -16.07
C LYS A 3 11.72 -17.48 -14.85
N VAL A 4 12.89 -16.83 -14.73
CA VAL A 4 13.22 -15.88 -13.64
C VAL A 4 13.53 -14.51 -14.20
N LEU A 5 13.55 -13.50 -13.32
CA LEU A 5 13.99 -12.16 -13.65
C LEU A 5 15.51 -12.07 -13.70
N GLY A 6 16.06 -11.27 -14.61
CA GLY A 6 17.47 -10.91 -14.66
C GLY A 6 17.68 -9.46 -14.26
N LEU A 7 18.67 -9.17 -13.42
CA LEU A 7 19.15 -7.81 -13.14
C LEU A 7 20.44 -7.57 -13.90
N LEU A 8 20.46 -6.63 -14.83
CA LEU A 8 21.60 -6.32 -15.67
C LEU A 8 21.79 -4.79 -15.72
N THR A 9 22.52 -4.26 -14.77
CA THR A 9 22.87 -2.83 -14.72
C THR A 9 24.21 -2.63 -14.02
N GLU A 10 24.96 -1.63 -14.44
CA GLU A 10 26.18 -1.11 -13.82
C GLU A 10 25.86 0.06 -12.88
N ASP A 11 24.61 0.58 -12.89
CA ASP A 11 24.12 1.54 -11.90
C ASP A 11 23.93 0.86 -10.55
N PHE A 12 24.88 1.09 -9.64
CA PHE A 12 24.90 0.47 -8.31
C PHE A 12 23.69 0.84 -7.46
N ARG A 13 23.21 2.08 -7.56
CA ARG A 13 22.02 2.54 -6.80
C ARG A 13 20.76 1.84 -7.28
N LEU A 14 20.53 1.83 -8.59
CA LEU A 14 19.40 1.13 -9.19
C LEU A 14 19.44 -0.36 -8.87
N TYR A 15 20.64 -0.99 -8.94
CA TYR A 15 20.80 -2.40 -8.61
C TYR A 15 20.39 -2.70 -7.18
N HIS A 16 20.87 -1.90 -6.22
CA HIS A 16 20.54 -2.05 -4.80
C HIS A 16 19.02 -1.92 -4.56
N ASP A 17 18.40 -0.90 -5.13
CA ASP A 17 16.96 -0.63 -4.96
C ASP A 17 16.11 -1.74 -5.59
N LEU A 18 16.48 -2.25 -6.77
CA LEU A 18 15.83 -3.41 -7.39
C LEU A 18 15.96 -4.69 -6.55
N VAL A 19 17.15 -4.97 -6.00
CA VAL A 19 17.36 -6.15 -5.14
C VAL A 19 16.46 -6.06 -3.90
N ALA A 20 16.37 -4.90 -3.26
CA ALA A 20 15.51 -4.68 -2.11
C ALA A 20 14.03 -4.89 -2.48
N ALA A 21 13.58 -4.29 -3.59
CA ALA A 21 12.20 -4.39 -4.05
C ALA A 21 11.79 -5.81 -4.46
N LEU A 22 12.67 -6.57 -5.11
CA LEU A 22 12.41 -7.96 -5.51
C LEU A 22 12.38 -8.91 -4.31
N LYS A 23 13.28 -8.72 -3.33
CA LYS A 23 13.27 -9.50 -2.08
C LYS A 23 12.03 -9.24 -1.25
N ALA A 24 11.60 -7.99 -1.13
CA ALA A 24 10.36 -7.63 -0.42
C ALA A 24 9.12 -8.30 -1.00
N ARG A 25 9.14 -8.67 -2.30
CA ARG A 25 8.05 -9.35 -3.02
C ARG A 25 8.23 -10.87 -3.15
N ASP A 26 9.26 -11.44 -2.54
CA ASP A 26 9.65 -12.86 -2.67
C ASP A 26 9.81 -13.33 -4.14
N LEU A 27 10.34 -12.43 -4.99
CA LEU A 27 10.55 -12.71 -6.40
C LEU A 27 11.95 -13.27 -6.66
N SER A 28 12.01 -14.41 -7.37
CA SER A 28 13.28 -15.02 -7.78
C SER A 28 13.95 -14.24 -8.91
N PHE A 29 15.21 -13.93 -8.74
CA PHE A 29 16.01 -13.22 -9.74
C PHE A 29 17.46 -13.73 -9.78
N VAL A 30 18.17 -13.40 -10.87
CA VAL A 30 19.60 -13.63 -11.05
C VAL A 30 20.32 -12.32 -11.41
N SER A 31 21.47 -12.08 -10.81
CA SER A 31 22.34 -10.97 -11.19
C SER A 31 23.12 -11.34 -12.44
N LEU A 32 23.14 -10.45 -13.41
CA LEU A 32 23.76 -10.62 -14.71
C LEU A 32 24.92 -9.63 -14.89
N SER A 33 25.77 -9.89 -15.88
CA SER A 33 26.86 -9.01 -16.28
C SER A 33 26.86 -8.83 -17.79
N PHE A 34 27.18 -7.65 -18.29
CA PHE A 34 27.33 -7.36 -19.72
C PHE A 34 28.43 -8.17 -20.40
N SER A 35 29.38 -8.71 -19.63
CA SER A 35 30.48 -9.56 -20.12
C SER A 35 30.08 -11.03 -20.34
N ARG A 36 28.89 -11.46 -19.90
CA ARG A 36 28.43 -12.84 -19.98
C ARG A 36 27.13 -12.98 -20.79
N ARG A 37 26.96 -14.16 -21.40
CA ARG A 37 25.70 -14.50 -22.06
C ARG A 37 24.55 -14.59 -21.02
N ILE A 38 23.39 -14.05 -21.36
CA ILE A 38 22.19 -14.16 -20.54
C ILE A 38 21.68 -15.60 -20.62
N PRO A 39 21.47 -16.28 -19.48
CA PRO A 39 20.96 -17.65 -19.45
C PRO A 39 19.56 -17.77 -20.04
N ASP A 40 19.24 -18.90 -20.69
CA ASP A 40 17.92 -19.16 -21.27
C ASP A 40 16.79 -19.27 -20.21
N THR A 41 17.14 -19.40 -18.94
CA THR A 41 16.21 -19.37 -17.80
C THR A 41 15.70 -17.97 -17.49
N VAL A 42 16.34 -16.92 -17.99
CA VAL A 42 15.90 -15.53 -17.83
C VAL A 42 14.76 -15.25 -18.81
N GLY A 43 13.64 -14.76 -18.31
CA GLY A 43 12.47 -14.44 -19.12
C GLY A 43 12.28 -12.95 -19.39
N ALA A 44 12.74 -12.10 -18.47
CA ALA A 44 12.78 -10.64 -18.61
C ALA A 44 14.00 -10.07 -17.89
N VAL A 45 14.56 -8.98 -18.40
CA VAL A 45 15.75 -8.33 -17.85
C VAL A 45 15.41 -6.89 -17.45
N LEU A 46 15.63 -6.58 -16.18
CA LEU A 46 15.53 -5.22 -15.64
C LEU A 46 16.90 -4.54 -15.77
N THR A 47 16.93 -3.33 -16.30
CA THR A 47 18.14 -2.57 -16.59
C THR A 47 17.88 -1.05 -16.48
N SER A 48 18.92 -0.23 -16.37
CA SER A 48 18.73 1.21 -16.42
C SER A 48 18.32 1.69 -17.82
N PRO A 49 17.60 2.82 -17.95
CA PRO A 49 17.25 3.41 -19.25
C PRO A 49 18.48 3.66 -20.14
N ALA A 50 19.58 4.11 -19.55
CA ALA A 50 20.84 4.38 -20.26
C ALA A 50 21.49 3.12 -20.85
N GLU A 51 21.26 1.96 -20.23
CA GLU A 51 21.87 0.68 -20.60
C GLU A 51 20.96 -0.22 -21.44
N ALA A 52 19.68 0.10 -21.55
CA ALA A 52 18.68 -0.73 -22.22
C ALA A 52 19.07 -1.10 -23.66
N GLY A 53 19.69 -0.19 -24.40
CA GLY A 53 20.19 -0.43 -25.75
C GLY A 53 21.37 -1.43 -25.84
N ARG A 54 22.06 -1.72 -24.72
CA ARG A 54 23.17 -2.68 -24.63
C ARG A 54 22.69 -4.10 -24.32
N VAL A 55 21.45 -4.26 -23.82
CA VAL A 55 20.89 -5.54 -23.36
C VAL A 55 20.50 -6.41 -24.56
N ARG A 56 21.18 -7.53 -24.76
CA ARG A 56 20.88 -8.50 -25.81
C ARG A 56 19.84 -9.52 -25.33
N HIS A 57 18.64 -9.05 -25.03
CA HIS A 57 17.51 -9.89 -24.63
C HIS A 57 16.21 -9.30 -25.20
N ARG A 58 15.32 -10.16 -25.74
CA ARG A 58 14.06 -9.72 -26.38
C ARG A 58 13.12 -8.96 -25.43
N HIS A 59 13.23 -9.21 -24.13
CA HIS A 59 12.42 -8.61 -23.09
C HIS A 59 13.33 -7.85 -22.13
N ALA A 60 13.97 -6.78 -22.61
CA ALA A 60 14.62 -5.79 -21.77
C ALA A 60 13.59 -4.76 -21.29
N VAL A 61 13.53 -4.51 -20.00
CA VAL A 61 12.67 -3.53 -19.35
C VAL A 61 13.56 -2.43 -18.77
N ALA A 62 13.50 -1.25 -19.37
CA ALA A 62 14.13 -0.06 -18.81
C ALA A 62 13.36 0.39 -17.56
N VAL A 63 14.08 0.64 -16.47
CA VAL A 63 13.51 0.94 -15.16
C VAL A 63 13.46 2.45 -14.94
N ASP A 64 12.35 3.07 -15.30
CA ASP A 64 12.06 4.48 -14.97
C ASP A 64 11.42 4.59 -13.57
N ASP A 65 10.54 3.66 -13.24
CA ASP A 65 9.92 3.47 -11.92
C ASP A 65 10.02 1.99 -11.54
N ILE A 66 10.47 1.72 -10.32
CA ILE A 66 10.79 0.35 -9.87
C ILE A 66 9.54 -0.53 -9.86
N ASP A 67 8.43 -0.04 -9.28
CA ASP A 67 7.25 -0.85 -9.04
C ASP A 67 6.55 -1.21 -10.36
N SER A 68 6.32 -0.24 -11.22
CA SER A 68 5.74 -0.45 -12.54
C SER A 68 6.61 -1.31 -13.45
N SER A 69 7.94 -1.16 -13.37
CA SER A 69 8.89 -1.95 -14.17
C SER A 69 8.95 -3.40 -13.70
N ILE A 70 8.93 -3.67 -12.40
CA ILE A 70 8.83 -5.02 -11.86
C ILE A 70 7.51 -5.66 -12.28
N ALA A 71 6.38 -4.96 -12.16
CA ALA A 71 5.07 -5.46 -12.58
C ALA A 71 5.05 -5.83 -14.08
N LYS A 72 5.63 -4.97 -14.93
CA LYS A 72 5.79 -5.24 -16.37
C LYS A 72 6.65 -6.48 -16.63
N ALA A 73 7.75 -6.63 -15.90
CA ALA A 73 8.62 -7.80 -16.02
C ALA A 73 7.91 -9.10 -15.59
N ILE A 74 7.08 -9.06 -14.54
CA ILE A 74 6.25 -10.20 -14.12
C ILE A 74 5.21 -10.54 -15.19
N GLN A 75 4.54 -9.54 -15.77
CA GLN A 75 3.60 -9.76 -16.90
C GLN A 75 4.27 -10.48 -18.07
N ILE A 76 5.48 -10.03 -18.44
CA ILE A 76 6.28 -10.67 -19.50
C ILE A 76 6.59 -12.13 -19.14
N LEU A 77 6.99 -12.42 -17.89
CA LEU A 77 7.23 -13.81 -17.44
C LEU A 77 5.98 -14.71 -17.56
N LYS A 78 4.80 -14.12 -17.35
CA LYS A 78 3.50 -14.81 -17.47
C LYS A 78 2.98 -14.86 -18.89
N GLY A 79 3.64 -14.22 -19.85
CA GLY A 79 3.18 -14.12 -21.23
C GLY A 79 1.91 -13.28 -21.39
N LYS A 80 1.66 -12.34 -20.48
CA LYS A 80 0.46 -11.47 -20.45
C LYS A 80 0.82 -10.04 -20.78
N SER A 81 -0.13 -9.31 -21.35
CA SER A 81 -0.05 -7.87 -21.60
C SER A 81 -0.83 -7.04 -20.57
N TYR A 82 -1.71 -7.66 -19.79
CA TYR A 82 -2.52 -7.09 -18.72
C TYR A 82 -2.81 -8.15 -17.65
N TRP A 83 -3.30 -7.71 -16.48
CA TRP A 83 -3.71 -8.60 -15.40
C TRP A 83 -5.16 -9.08 -15.62
N SER A 84 -5.47 -10.35 -15.35
CA SER A 84 -6.86 -10.82 -15.34
C SER A 84 -7.57 -10.33 -14.08
N GLU A 85 -6.84 -10.29 -12.95
CA GLU A 85 -7.36 -9.84 -11.67
C GLU A 85 -6.33 -8.96 -10.96
N LEU A 86 -6.79 -7.81 -10.43
CA LEU A 86 -6.03 -6.95 -9.53
C LEU A 86 -6.71 -6.96 -8.16
N LEU A 87 -6.02 -7.51 -7.17
CA LEU A 87 -6.48 -7.52 -5.78
C LEU A 87 -5.67 -6.52 -4.98
N ILE A 88 -6.37 -5.59 -4.32
CA ILE A 88 -5.74 -4.59 -3.45
C ILE A 88 -6.18 -4.91 -2.02
N GLY A 89 -5.26 -5.48 -1.22
CA GLY A 89 -5.47 -5.75 0.19
C GLY A 89 -5.11 -4.54 1.04
N VAL A 90 -5.89 -4.29 2.07
CA VAL A 90 -5.69 -3.17 2.99
C VAL A 90 -5.84 -3.68 4.42
N ASP A 91 -4.78 -3.56 5.21
CA ASP A 91 -4.81 -3.76 6.66
C ASP A 91 -5.21 -2.44 7.32
N PRO A 92 -6.41 -2.35 7.94
CA PRO A 92 -6.91 -1.10 8.48
C PRO A 92 -6.21 -0.73 9.78
N GLY A 93 -5.60 0.42 9.79
CA GLY A 93 -4.94 1.02 10.94
C GLY A 93 -4.86 2.52 10.77
N ARG A 94 -4.11 3.19 11.64
CA ARG A 94 -3.82 4.61 11.51
C ARG A 94 -2.95 4.91 10.28
N GLU A 95 -2.00 4.07 10.02
CA GLU A 95 -1.12 4.04 8.87
C GLU A 95 -1.33 2.71 8.12
N PRO A 96 -2.40 2.61 7.31
CA PRO A 96 -2.81 1.34 6.74
C PRO A 96 -1.74 0.72 5.84
N GLY A 97 -1.50 -0.58 6.00
CA GLY A 97 -0.76 -1.37 5.02
C GLY A 97 -1.58 -1.58 3.76
N VAL A 98 -0.96 -1.45 2.60
CA VAL A 98 -1.60 -1.67 1.29
C VAL A 98 -0.73 -2.63 0.48
N ALA A 99 -1.32 -3.72 -0.01
CA ALA A 99 -0.69 -4.67 -0.90
C ALA A 99 -1.46 -4.77 -2.22
N ILE A 100 -0.74 -4.78 -3.32
CA ILE A 100 -1.30 -4.86 -4.66
C ILE A 100 -0.84 -6.17 -5.30
N LEU A 101 -1.78 -7.02 -5.67
CA LEU A 101 -1.53 -8.32 -6.29
C LEU A 101 -2.12 -8.37 -7.69
N GLY A 102 -1.30 -8.79 -8.66
CA GLY A 102 -1.75 -9.11 -10.01
C GLY A 102 -1.74 -10.62 -10.23
N ASP A 103 -2.91 -11.23 -10.51
CA ASP A 103 -3.08 -12.67 -10.67
C ASP A 103 -2.45 -13.50 -9.53
N GLY A 104 -2.54 -13.00 -8.30
CA GLY A 104 -2.03 -13.63 -7.07
C GLY A 104 -0.56 -13.34 -6.71
N ASP A 105 0.24 -12.73 -7.60
CA ASP A 105 1.60 -12.28 -7.28
C ASP A 105 1.60 -10.88 -6.68
N VAL A 106 2.41 -10.66 -5.67
CA VAL A 106 2.64 -9.32 -5.09
C VAL A 106 3.43 -8.47 -6.10
N ILE A 107 2.82 -7.39 -6.59
CA ILE A 107 3.43 -6.48 -7.56
C ILE A 107 3.85 -5.15 -6.94
N ASP A 108 3.20 -4.75 -5.86
CA ASP A 108 3.56 -3.54 -5.11
C ASP A 108 3.06 -3.62 -3.65
N THR A 109 3.74 -2.90 -2.75
CA THR A 109 3.34 -2.78 -1.34
C THR A 109 3.63 -1.37 -0.84
N ARG A 110 2.74 -0.82 0.00
CA ARG A 110 2.84 0.56 0.52
C ARG A 110 2.32 0.66 1.94
N ILE A 111 2.69 1.73 2.63
CA ILE A 111 2.05 2.17 3.86
C ILE A 111 1.38 3.51 3.55
N ALA A 112 0.08 3.61 3.77
CA ALA A 112 -0.66 4.84 3.60
C ALA A 112 -0.50 5.74 4.83
N ALA A 113 -0.34 7.05 4.63
CA ALA A 113 -0.15 8.01 5.73
C ALA A 113 -1.42 8.22 6.58
N SER A 114 -2.58 7.83 6.07
CA SER A 114 -3.87 7.88 6.77
C SER A 114 -4.89 6.96 6.11
N PRO A 115 -6.01 6.64 6.79
CA PRO A 115 -7.13 5.91 6.19
C PRO A 115 -7.63 6.51 4.87
N GLU A 116 -7.72 7.84 4.78
CA GLU A 116 -8.20 8.54 3.58
C GLU A 116 -7.20 8.45 2.41
N ALA A 117 -5.89 8.39 2.73
CA ALA A 117 -4.83 8.26 1.71
C ALA A 117 -4.89 6.93 0.95
N VAL A 118 -5.52 5.90 1.50
CA VAL A 118 -5.72 4.61 0.82
C VAL A 118 -6.42 4.78 -0.52
N ALA A 119 -7.43 5.65 -0.61
CA ALA A 119 -8.15 5.89 -1.86
C ALA A 119 -7.23 6.45 -2.97
N PHE A 120 -6.22 7.25 -2.62
CA PHE A 120 -5.20 7.70 -3.58
C PHE A 120 -4.37 6.53 -4.09
N HIS A 121 -3.89 5.66 -3.20
CA HIS A 121 -3.09 4.47 -3.58
C HIS A 121 -3.89 3.49 -4.44
N VAL A 122 -5.17 3.28 -4.12
CA VAL A 122 -6.09 2.44 -4.91
C VAL A 122 -6.24 2.99 -6.33
N ARG A 123 -6.53 4.29 -6.48
CA ARG A 123 -6.64 4.93 -7.80
C ARG A 123 -5.35 4.83 -8.60
N GLN A 124 -4.22 5.05 -7.94
CA GLN A 124 -2.91 4.94 -8.57
C GLN A 124 -2.64 3.50 -9.03
N ALA A 125 -2.92 2.50 -8.19
CA ALA A 125 -2.75 1.09 -8.53
C ALA A 125 -3.54 0.69 -9.79
N ILE A 126 -4.82 1.06 -9.87
CA ILE A 126 -5.69 0.74 -11.01
C ILE A 126 -5.20 1.39 -12.30
N ARG A 127 -4.66 2.62 -12.21
CA ARG A 127 -4.09 3.30 -13.39
C ARG A 127 -2.77 2.68 -13.84
N THR A 128 -1.93 2.26 -12.88
CA THR A 128 -0.59 1.72 -13.16
C THR A 128 -0.64 0.27 -13.61
N PHE A 129 -1.59 -0.50 -13.09
CA PHE A 129 -1.72 -1.95 -13.29
C PHE A 129 -3.08 -2.30 -13.89
N PRO A 130 -3.31 -2.09 -15.20
CA PRO A 130 -4.59 -2.38 -15.84
C PRO A 130 -4.97 -3.85 -15.69
N ALA A 131 -6.24 -4.10 -15.34
CA ALA A 131 -6.79 -5.44 -15.14
C ALA A 131 -8.23 -5.53 -15.65
N ASP A 132 -8.69 -6.74 -15.99
CA ASP A 132 -10.09 -7.00 -16.39
C ASP A 132 -11.04 -6.84 -15.20
N ASP A 133 -10.60 -7.27 -14.01
CA ASP A 133 -11.34 -7.14 -12.74
C ASP A 133 -10.42 -6.57 -11.66
N ALA A 134 -10.90 -5.55 -10.96
CA ALA A 134 -10.18 -4.93 -9.86
C ALA A 134 -11.06 -4.89 -8.60
N ARG A 135 -10.49 -5.33 -7.46
CA ARG A 135 -11.19 -5.37 -6.17
C ARG A 135 -10.31 -4.86 -5.06
N VAL A 136 -10.95 -4.21 -4.09
CA VAL A 136 -10.31 -3.82 -2.83
C VAL A 136 -10.83 -4.72 -1.72
N ARG A 137 -9.93 -5.36 -1.00
CA ARG A 137 -10.21 -6.19 0.18
C ARG A 137 -9.66 -5.51 1.42
N ILE A 138 -10.51 -5.27 2.40
CA ILE A 138 -10.14 -4.56 3.64
C ILE A 138 -10.38 -5.50 4.81
N GLY A 139 -9.39 -5.62 5.69
CA GLY A 139 -9.48 -6.42 6.89
C GLY A 139 -10.61 -5.99 7.83
N HIS A 140 -11.12 -6.92 8.62
CA HIS A 140 -12.21 -6.65 9.57
C HIS A 140 -11.74 -5.86 10.79
N GLY A 141 -10.45 -5.85 11.10
CA GLY A 141 -9.86 -5.14 12.25
C GLY A 141 -10.14 -3.64 12.24
N ASP A 142 -9.86 -2.95 13.35
CA ASP A 142 -10.02 -1.50 13.56
C ASP A 142 -11.27 -0.90 12.90
N PRO A 143 -12.49 -1.10 13.46
CA PRO A 143 -13.74 -0.70 12.81
C PRO A 143 -13.81 0.78 12.43
N THR A 144 -13.18 1.65 13.21
CA THR A 144 -13.16 3.09 12.98
C THR A 144 -12.37 3.42 11.71
N ASN A 145 -11.12 3.00 11.62
CA ASN A 145 -10.27 3.25 10.45
C ASN A 145 -10.74 2.45 9.22
N ARG A 146 -11.18 1.20 9.41
CA ARG A 146 -11.81 0.42 8.34
C ARG A 146 -12.98 1.17 7.68
N ASN A 147 -13.91 1.72 8.47
CA ASN A 147 -15.07 2.41 7.92
C ASN A 147 -14.70 3.73 7.24
N ARG A 148 -13.67 4.43 7.71
CA ARG A 148 -13.09 5.60 7.03
C ARG A 148 -12.51 5.20 5.66
N ILE A 149 -11.73 4.12 5.59
CA ILE A 149 -11.17 3.58 4.34
C ILE A 149 -12.30 3.19 3.39
N LEU A 150 -13.29 2.42 3.87
CA LEU A 150 -14.45 1.99 3.08
C LEU A 150 -15.17 3.19 2.45
N ASN A 151 -15.45 4.23 3.23
CA ASN A 151 -16.11 5.44 2.74
C ASN A 151 -15.25 6.23 1.73
N ALA A 152 -13.93 6.24 1.91
CA ALA A 152 -13.02 6.93 0.99
C ALA A 152 -12.92 6.20 -0.36
N VAL A 153 -12.75 4.88 -0.35
CA VAL A 153 -12.57 4.04 -1.56
C VAL A 153 -13.88 3.87 -2.33
N SER A 154 -15.03 3.78 -1.65
CA SER A 154 -16.32 3.56 -2.29
C SER A 154 -16.75 4.70 -3.23
N ARG A 155 -16.17 5.89 -3.12
CA ARG A 155 -16.40 7.02 -4.03
C ARG A 155 -15.93 6.74 -5.47
N ASP A 156 -14.99 5.81 -5.63
CA ASP A 156 -14.36 5.48 -6.91
C ASP A 156 -15.10 4.37 -7.68
N ARG A 157 -16.29 3.92 -7.22
CA ARG A 157 -17.12 2.86 -7.81
C ARG A 157 -16.39 1.52 -7.99
N ILE A 158 -15.39 1.26 -7.16
CA ILE A 158 -14.62 0.03 -7.15
C ILE A 158 -15.36 -1.00 -6.27
N ARG A 159 -15.27 -2.26 -6.65
CA ARG A 159 -15.79 -3.36 -5.83
C ARG A 159 -14.99 -3.46 -4.54
N VAL A 160 -15.67 -3.35 -3.39
CA VAL A 160 -15.06 -3.42 -2.07
C VAL A 160 -15.60 -4.62 -1.31
N GLU A 161 -14.68 -5.35 -0.66
CA GLU A 161 -14.96 -6.54 0.13
C GLU A 161 -14.34 -6.40 1.52
N ILE A 162 -15.02 -6.89 2.57
CA ILE A 162 -14.45 -7.04 3.91
C ILE A 162 -14.00 -8.49 4.08
N VAL A 163 -12.77 -8.66 4.59
CA VAL A 163 -12.16 -9.95 4.89
C VAL A 163 -12.16 -10.17 6.39
N ASP A 164 -12.63 -11.34 6.83
CA ASP A 164 -12.53 -11.76 8.23
C ASP A 164 -11.16 -12.40 8.47
N GLU A 165 -10.37 -11.79 9.36
CA GLU A 165 -8.96 -12.15 9.61
C GLU A 165 -8.82 -13.22 10.70
N ALA A 166 -9.75 -14.17 10.84
CA ALA A 166 -9.69 -15.18 11.88
C ALA A 166 -8.35 -15.96 11.84
N GLY A 167 -7.36 -15.52 12.61
CA GLY A 167 -6.25 -16.36 13.10
C GLY A 167 -4.87 -16.27 12.40
N THR A 168 -4.50 -15.21 11.68
CA THR A 168 -3.23 -15.16 10.91
C THR A 168 -2.21 -14.10 11.34
N THR A 169 -1.98 -13.91 12.63
CA THR A 169 -0.92 -12.99 13.07
C THR A 169 0.45 -13.66 12.99
N ARG A 170 1.26 -13.36 11.94
CA ARG A 170 2.67 -13.71 11.87
C ARG A 170 3.52 -12.54 12.37
N ARG A 171 4.57 -12.83 13.18
CA ARG A 171 5.58 -11.83 13.56
C ARG A 171 6.57 -11.66 12.40
N THR A 172 6.48 -10.53 11.69
CA THR A 172 7.34 -10.18 10.56
C THR A 172 7.92 -8.78 10.74
N PRO A 173 8.96 -8.39 9.98
CA PRO A 173 9.53 -7.04 10.02
C PRO A 173 8.58 -5.93 9.55
N GLN A 174 7.56 -6.27 8.74
CA GLN A 174 6.55 -5.33 8.21
C GLN A 174 5.14 -5.92 8.39
N PRO A 175 4.65 -5.99 9.63
CA PRO A 175 3.41 -6.71 9.95
C PRO A 175 2.20 -6.17 9.17
N ASP A 176 2.06 -4.85 9.00
CA ASP A 176 0.92 -4.22 8.33
C ASP A 176 0.88 -4.54 6.82
N VAL A 177 2.06 -4.62 6.17
CA VAL A 177 2.17 -5.00 4.76
C VAL A 177 1.88 -6.48 4.56
N ASP A 178 2.42 -7.34 5.43
CA ASP A 178 2.19 -8.78 5.35
C ASP A 178 0.73 -9.13 5.65
N ALA A 179 0.10 -8.44 6.60
CA ALA A 179 -1.33 -8.54 6.84
C ALA A 179 -2.15 -8.13 5.61
N ALA A 180 -1.78 -7.01 4.95
CA ALA A 180 -2.44 -6.56 3.72
C ALA A 180 -2.30 -7.59 2.57
N ILE A 181 -1.18 -8.30 2.46
CA ILE A 181 -0.99 -9.38 1.47
C ILE A 181 -1.95 -10.55 1.76
N GLU A 182 -2.04 -10.98 3.00
CA GLU A 182 -2.94 -12.07 3.40
C GLU A 182 -4.41 -11.68 3.23
N ILE A 183 -4.78 -10.44 3.55
CA ILE A 183 -6.11 -9.88 3.30
C ILE A 183 -6.43 -9.89 1.80
N ALA A 184 -5.48 -9.49 0.95
CA ALA A 184 -5.67 -9.54 -0.51
C ALA A 184 -5.94 -10.97 -1.02
N ARG A 185 -5.31 -11.98 -0.44
CA ARG A 185 -5.45 -13.39 -0.82
C ARG A 185 -6.70 -14.06 -0.27
N SER A 186 -7.21 -13.55 0.84
CA SER A 186 -8.36 -14.16 1.53
C SER A 186 -9.68 -13.79 0.86
N PRO A 187 -10.68 -14.67 0.83
CA PRO A 187 -11.99 -14.36 0.30
C PRO A 187 -12.68 -13.30 1.16
N GLY A 188 -13.30 -12.31 0.51
CA GLY A 188 -14.01 -11.23 1.17
C GLY A 188 -15.50 -11.26 0.87
N ARG A 189 -16.29 -10.63 1.75
CA ARG A 189 -17.72 -10.39 1.55
C ARG A 189 -17.91 -8.98 1.00
N ARG A 190 -18.59 -8.88 -0.16
CA ARG A 190 -18.94 -7.56 -0.76
C ARG A 190 -19.74 -6.72 0.22
N VAL A 191 -19.42 -5.44 0.27
CA VAL A 191 -20.08 -4.44 1.11
C VAL A 191 -20.37 -3.17 0.32
N GLU A 192 -21.38 -2.42 0.74
CA GLU A 192 -21.81 -1.19 0.07
C GLU A 192 -21.93 -0.05 1.10
N PRO A 193 -21.49 1.19 0.72
CA PRO A 193 -21.59 2.38 1.58
C PRO A 193 -23.04 2.88 1.75
N PRO A 194 -23.28 3.78 2.70
CA PRO A 194 -22.31 4.40 3.62
C PRO A 194 -22.03 3.55 4.87
N PHE A 195 -20.84 3.72 5.45
CA PHE A 195 -20.44 3.08 6.70
C PHE A 195 -20.33 4.12 7.80
N GLU A 196 -21.03 3.90 8.90
CA GLU A 196 -20.97 4.80 10.04
C GLU A 196 -19.63 4.67 10.76
N VAL A 197 -18.96 5.81 11.00
CA VAL A 197 -17.69 5.88 11.75
C VAL A 197 -18.01 6.22 13.20
N ARG A 198 -17.89 5.24 14.08
CA ARG A 198 -18.15 5.36 15.53
C ARG A 198 -16.88 5.15 16.33
N PRO A 199 -16.14 6.24 16.67
CA PRO A 199 -14.96 6.13 17.50
C PRO A 199 -15.27 5.57 18.89
N THR A 200 -14.42 4.67 19.35
CA THR A 200 -14.53 4.12 20.70
C THR A 200 -14.05 5.12 21.76
N PRO A 201 -14.50 5.03 23.02
CA PRO A 201 -13.96 5.85 24.10
C PRO A 201 -12.44 5.69 24.30
N GLY A 202 -11.89 4.51 23.95
CA GLY A 202 -10.44 4.26 23.98
C GLY A 202 -9.68 5.08 22.96
N GLU A 203 -10.15 5.09 21.70
CA GLU A 203 -9.56 5.90 20.61
C GLU A 203 -9.62 7.40 20.93
N VAL A 204 -10.76 7.88 21.45
CA VAL A 204 -10.91 9.28 21.88
C VAL A 204 -9.87 9.64 22.94
N ARG A 205 -9.70 8.81 23.97
CA ARG A 205 -8.68 9.03 25.02
C ARG A 205 -7.26 9.01 24.48
N GLU A 206 -6.97 8.09 23.57
CA GLU A 206 -5.63 8.00 22.96
C GLU A 206 -5.31 9.24 22.11
N ILE A 207 -6.28 9.76 21.36
CA ILE A 207 -6.12 11.00 20.60
C ILE A 207 -5.92 12.20 21.54
N GLN A 208 -6.65 12.27 22.67
CA GLN A 208 -6.43 13.28 23.69
C GLN A 208 -5.02 13.18 24.30
N ARG A 209 -4.55 11.96 24.61
CA ARG A 209 -3.19 11.72 25.09
C ARG A 209 -2.15 12.23 24.08
N ARG A 210 -2.34 11.90 22.80
CA ARG A 210 -1.45 12.34 21.72
C ARG A 210 -1.44 13.87 21.56
N SER A 211 -2.60 14.52 21.60
CA SER A 211 -2.65 16.00 21.53
C SER A 211 -1.80 16.66 22.59
N ARG A 212 -1.73 16.06 23.79
CA ARG A 212 -0.88 16.52 24.87
C ARG A 212 0.61 16.33 24.56
N ILE A 213 0.98 15.19 23.98
CA ILE A 213 2.39 14.89 23.61
C ILE A 213 2.82 15.83 22.48
N ASP A 214 2.06 15.90 21.40
CA ASP A 214 2.40 16.67 20.20
C ASP A 214 2.38 18.20 20.45
N SER A 215 1.69 18.63 21.50
CA SER A 215 1.70 20.02 21.96
C SER A 215 2.71 20.31 23.09
N GLU A 216 3.62 19.36 23.41
CA GLU A 216 4.60 19.49 24.49
C GLU A 216 3.97 19.74 25.88
N GLY A 217 2.82 19.12 26.13
CA GLY A 217 2.07 19.24 27.38
C GLY A 217 1.14 20.47 27.48
N LEU A 218 1.12 21.30 26.45
CA LEU A 218 0.39 22.60 26.49
C LEU A 218 -1.12 22.45 26.27
N VAL A 219 -1.58 21.42 25.50
CA VAL A 219 -2.98 21.26 25.12
C VAL A 219 -3.42 19.82 25.28
N THR A 220 -4.57 19.63 25.98
CA THR A 220 -5.36 18.40 25.87
C THR A 220 -6.70 18.78 25.24
N ILE A 221 -6.93 18.31 24.00
CA ILE A 221 -8.15 18.66 23.28
C ILE A 221 -9.39 18.02 23.92
N SER A 222 -10.57 18.64 23.72
CA SER A 222 -11.84 18.12 24.23
C SER A 222 -12.19 16.75 23.60
N SER A 223 -13.07 15.98 24.25
CA SER A 223 -13.56 14.71 23.71
C SER A 223 -14.31 14.89 22.38
N GLU A 224 -14.96 16.04 22.19
CA GLU A 224 -15.63 16.38 20.92
C GLU A 224 -14.61 16.55 19.79
N LEU A 225 -13.54 17.33 20.00
CA LEU A 225 -12.46 17.50 19.03
C LEU A 225 -11.72 16.19 18.76
N ALA A 226 -11.47 15.40 19.81
CA ALA A 226 -10.85 14.09 19.65
C ALA A 226 -11.74 13.13 18.86
N GLY A 227 -13.04 13.16 19.07
CA GLY A 227 -14.02 12.41 18.27
C GLY A 227 -14.02 12.85 16.79
N ALA A 228 -13.92 14.15 16.51
CA ALA A 228 -13.82 14.67 15.15
C ALA A 228 -12.52 14.22 14.46
N VAL A 229 -11.40 14.20 15.19
CA VAL A 229 -10.12 13.65 14.67
C VAL A 229 -10.25 12.16 14.38
N ALA A 230 -10.86 11.40 15.29
CA ALA A 230 -11.06 9.96 15.09
C ALA A 230 -11.94 9.64 13.87
N ARG A 231 -12.92 10.47 13.57
CA ARG A 231 -13.75 10.32 12.35
C ARG A 231 -13.07 10.80 11.07
N GLY A 232 -11.93 11.50 11.17
CA GLY A 232 -11.26 12.10 10.01
C GLY A 232 -11.85 13.45 9.56
N ASP A 233 -12.72 14.07 10.39
CA ASP A 233 -13.30 15.39 10.11
C ASP A 233 -12.25 16.51 10.30
N LEU A 234 -11.24 16.27 11.11
CA LEU A 234 -10.13 17.17 11.43
C LEU A 234 -8.81 16.40 11.54
N SER A 235 -7.70 17.04 11.19
CA SER A 235 -6.37 16.57 11.60
C SER A 235 -6.13 16.86 13.10
N LEU A 236 -5.16 16.18 13.72
CA LEU A 236 -4.79 16.41 15.10
C LEU A 236 -4.25 17.84 15.31
N ASP A 237 -3.45 18.34 14.36
CA ASP A 237 -2.89 19.69 14.38
C ASP A 237 -3.99 20.76 14.32
N GLU A 238 -5.00 20.56 13.46
CA GLU A 238 -6.16 21.46 13.39
C GLU A 238 -6.96 21.47 14.70
N ALA A 239 -7.16 20.30 15.31
CA ALA A 239 -7.85 20.19 16.59
C ALA A 239 -7.07 20.91 17.72
N ILE A 240 -5.75 20.74 17.79
CA ILE A 240 -4.88 21.46 18.73
C ILE A 240 -4.94 22.97 18.50
N ALA A 241 -4.87 23.42 17.25
CA ALA A 241 -4.97 24.83 16.89
C ALA A 241 -6.32 25.43 17.28
N ARG A 242 -7.44 24.70 17.08
CA ARG A 242 -8.78 25.13 17.52
C ARG A 242 -8.87 25.24 19.03
N SER A 243 -8.36 24.28 19.79
CA SER A 243 -8.33 24.32 21.26
C SER A 243 -7.56 25.54 21.79
N ARG A 244 -6.36 25.80 21.25
CA ARG A 244 -5.55 27.01 21.61
C ARG A 244 -6.28 28.32 21.35
N ARG A 245 -7.04 28.43 20.25
CA ARG A 245 -7.83 29.64 19.93
C ARG A 245 -8.99 29.82 20.89
N ALA A 246 -9.67 28.75 21.30
CA ALA A 246 -10.75 28.80 22.27
C ALA A 246 -10.27 29.27 23.65
N GLU A 247 -9.13 28.74 24.13
CA GLU A 247 -8.52 29.15 25.41
C GLU A 247 -8.11 30.64 25.44
N ARG A 248 -7.56 31.14 24.32
CA ARG A 248 -7.20 32.57 24.19
C ARG A 248 -8.41 33.49 24.21
N ARG A 249 -9.56 33.03 23.68
CA ARG A 249 -10.82 33.82 23.71
C ARG A 249 -11.46 33.83 25.09
N SER A 250 -11.34 32.75 25.85
CA SER A 250 -11.87 32.63 27.21
C SER A 250 -11.06 33.44 28.26
N LYS A 251 -9.79 33.83 27.94
CA LYS A 251 -8.91 34.61 28.80
C LYS A 251 -8.94 36.14 28.52
N ARG A 252 -9.75 36.57 27.54
CA ARG A 252 -10.03 37.98 27.23
C ARG A 252 -11.43 38.36 27.68
#